data_fb65cc70e42f8f8c76b0c4fc7763a338
#
_entry.id   fb65cc70e42f8f8c76b0c4fc7763a338
#
_cell.length_a   1.000
_cell.length_b   1.000
_cell.length_c   1.000
_cell.angle_alpha   90.00
_cell.angle_beta   90.00
_cell.angle_gamma   90.00
#
_symmetry.space_group_name_H-M   'P 1'
#
loop_
_entity.id
_entity.type
_entity.pdbx_description
1 polymer ?
#
loop_
_entity_poly.entity_id
_entity_poly.type
_entity_poly.pdbx_seq_one_letter_code
_entity_poly.pdbx_strand_id
1 'polypeptide(L)'
;MSLAPTFAVIAAVLLGGSDFFAARSARSTPSLTVTRTAVAVSVLLSPLSLLVVESKWTARDSVIGALAGIAMITGLMLLYRGYKVAPMGVVAPIASVLLAAVPVVWDVINGVRTGPTVAVGMALGVVALVLTSYTPGGEGSATLGAALGLSSGIAFGVAFTLMGEVSKGAGMAPVIVQRSAGLVLLLVVWLVRRDPLIATGPGLRYGALAGVLGLTAIGHLQMAFQRGASGPVSVASSQFATVAVVLAVLFNKERMRWWQAMGVAATAVAVALIALGS
;
A
#
# COMPACT_ATOMS: atom_id res chain seq x y z
N MET A 1 7.57 -22.42 10.67
CA MET A 1 7.10 -21.54 9.57
C MET A 1 6.98 -20.12 10.08
N SER A 2 7.53 -19.15 9.38
CA SER A 2 7.42 -17.75 9.74
C SER A 2 5.96 -17.27 9.62
N LEU A 3 5.48 -16.46 10.56
CA LEU A 3 4.15 -15.84 10.47
C LEU A 3 4.13 -14.59 9.56
N ALA A 4 5.31 -14.14 9.09
CA ALA A 4 5.43 -12.94 8.26
C ALA A 4 4.60 -13.01 6.96
N PRO A 5 4.62 -14.11 6.17
CA PRO A 5 3.79 -14.20 4.97
C PRO A 5 2.29 -14.15 5.29
N THR A 6 1.85 -14.79 6.37
CA THR A 6 0.44 -14.75 6.79
C THR A 6 -0.01 -13.32 7.07
N PHE A 7 0.78 -12.57 7.85
CA PHE A 7 0.48 -11.16 8.13
C PHE A 7 0.53 -10.30 6.86
N ALA A 8 1.47 -10.56 5.94
CA ALA A 8 1.57 -9.83 4.67
C ALA A 8 0.35 -10.07 3.77
N VAL A 9 -0.15 -11.32 3.70
CA VAL A 9 -1.35 -11.66 2.92
C VAL A 9 -2.60 -11.04 3.53
N ILE A 10 -2.76 -11.10 4.85
CA ILE A 10 -3.87 -10.42 5.53
C ILE A 10 -3.82 -8.90 5.24
N ALA A 11 -2.62 -8.31 5.33
CA ALA A 11 -2.42 -6.90 4.99
C ALA A 11 -2.82 -6.62 3.53
N ALA A 12 -2.45 -7.47 2.57
CA ALA A 12 -2.82 -7.31 1.16
C ALA A 12 -4.35 -7.33 0.97
N VAL A 13 -5.05 -8.27 1.60
CA VAL A 13 -6.52 -8.36 1.52
C VAL A 13 -7.18 -7.11 2.10
N LEU A 14 -6.73 -6.67 3.27
CA LEU A 14 -7.28 -5.49 3.95
C LEU A 14 -6.94 -4.19 3.20
N LEU A 15 -5.73 -4.05 2.62
CA LEU A 15 -5.35 -2.92 1.78
C LEU A 15 -6.20 -2.87 0.51
N GLY A 16 -6.36 -4.01 -0.18
CA GLY A 16 -7.21 -4.09 -1.37
C GLY A 16 -8.67 -3.73 -1.07
N GLY A 17 -9.19 -4.16 0.08
CA GLY A 17 -10.50 -3.74 0.58
C GLY A 17 -10.57 -2.24 0.89
N SER A 18 -9.54 -1.70 1.53
CA SER A 18 -9.40 -0.26 1.79
C SER A 18 -9.44 0.54 0.49
N ASP A 19 -8.66 0.14 -0.51
CA ASP A 19 -8.60 0.79 -1.81
C ASP A 19 -9.93 0.70 -2.56
N PHE A 20 -10.61 -0.44 -2.50
CA PHE A 20 -11.93 -0.61 -3.09
C PHE A 20 -12.95 0.38 -2.50
N PHE A 21 -13.01 0.51 -1.17
CA PHE A 21 -13.92 1.46 -0.52
C PHE A 21 -13.48 2.92 -0.74
N ALA A 22 -12.18 3.20 -0.76
CA ALA A 22 -11.66 4.52 -1.11
C ALA A 22 -12.04 4.92 -2.54
N ALA A 23 -11.91 4.02 -3.51
CA ALA A 23 -12.34 4.23 -4.89
C ALA A 23 -13.87 4.49 -4.98
N ARG A 24 -14.66 3.76 -4.20
CA ARG A 24 -16.11 3.97 -4.13
C ARG A 24 -16.49 5.33 -3.52
N SER A 25 -15.77 5.77 -2.49
CA SER A 25 -15.90 7.13 -1.92
C SER A 25 -15.52 8.20 -2.93
N ALA A 26 -14.46 7.97 -3.73
CA ALA A 26 -13.95 8.92 -4.72
C ALA A 26 -14.88 9.15 -5.91
N ARG A 27 -15.95 8.37 -6.07
CA ARG A 27 -16.98 8.62 -7.09
C ARG A 27 -17.78 9.91 -6.86
N SER A 28 -17.90 10.34 -5.61
CA SER A 28 -18.66 11.54 -5.22
C SER A 28 -17.84 12.58 -4.44
N THR A 29 -16.57 12.29 -4.18
CA THR A 29 -15.73 13.08 -3.29
C THR A 29 -14.32 13.21 -3.88
N PRO A 30 -13.65 14.39 -3.83
CA PRO A 30 -12.28 14.54 -4.29
C PRO A 30 -11.33 13.54 -3.60
N SER A 31 -10.42 12.93 -4.36
CA SER A 31 -9.53 11.85 -3.87
C SER A 31 -8.74 12.24 -2.61
N LEU A 32 -8.21 13.47 -2.53
CA LEU A 32 -7.48 13.94 -1.34
C LEU A 32 -8.40 14.09 -0.12
N THR A 33 -9.67 14.46 -0.32
CA THR A 33 -10.66 14.51 0.76
C THR A 33 -10.98 13.10 1.27
N VAL A 34 -11.12 12.11 0.36
CA VAL A 34 -11.29 10.71 0.74
C VAL A 34 -10.10 10.22 1.54
N THR A 35 -8.89 10.47 1.05
CA THR A 35 -7.66 10.05 1.73
C THR A 35 -7.56 10.69 3.12
N ARG A 36 -7.84 11.98 3.22
CA ARG A 36 -7.83 12.71 4.49
C ARG A 36 -8.84 12.14 5.48
N THR A 37 -10.05 11.83 5.01
CA THR A 37 -11.07 11.15 5.81
C THR A 37 -10.60 9.79 6.32
N ALA A 38 -10.06 8.95 5.44
CA ALA A 38 -9.57 7.61 5.78
C ALA A 38 -8.39 7.67 6.77
N VAL A 39 -7.42 8.57 6.53
CA VAL A 39 -6.26 8.71 7.42
C VAL A 39 -6.67 9.32 8.76
N ALA A 40 -7.61 10.28 8.80
CA ALA A 40 -8.14 10.81 10.06
C ALA A 40 -8.82 9.74 10.90
N VAL A 41 -9.66 8.90 10.30
CA VAL A 41 -10.26 7.74 10.98
C VAL A 41 -9.18 6.77 11.48
N SER A 42 -8.15 6.51 10.66
CA SER A 42 -7.02 5.67 11.07
C SER A 42 -6.29 6.26 12.28
N VAL A 43 -6.03 7.56 12.30
CA VAL A 43 -5.37 8.24 13.44
C VAL A 43 -6.22 8.15 14.70
N LEU A 44 -7.53 8.42 14.60
CA LEU A 44 -8.45 8.36 15.75
C LEU A 44 -8.52 6.96 16.37
N LEU A 45 -8.48 5.92 15.53
CA LEU A 45 -8.59 4.53 15.99
C LEU A 45 -7.24 3.90 16.35
N SER A 46 -6.12 4.45 15.86
CA SER A 46 -4.80 3.84 16.02
C SER A 46 -4.39 3.62 17.50
N PRO A 47 -4.75 4.47 18.49
CA PRO A 47 -4.42 4.20 19.89
C PRO A 47 -5.03 2.91 20.43
N LEU A 48 -6.18 2.45 19.87
CA LEU A 48 -6.80 1.19 20.28
C LEU A 48 -5.90 -0.02 19.99
N SER A 49 -4.99 0.09 19.02
CA SER A 49 -4.02 -0.97 18.73
C SER A 49 -3.04 -1.23 19.90
N LEU A 50 -2.80 -0.24 20.76
CA LEU A 50 -1.94 -0.37 21.93
C LEU A 50 -2.57 -1.25 23.03
N LEU A 51 -3.90 -1.44 22.99
CA LEU A 51 -4.59 -2.34 23.92
C LEU A 51 -4.38 -3.82 23.55
N VAL A 52 -4.00 -4.09 22.29
CA VAL A 52 -3.87 -5.45 21.75
C VAL A 52 -2.41 -5.84 21.53
N VAL A 53 -1.57 -4.87 21.16
CA VAL A 53 -0.16 -5.10 20.81
C VAL A 53 0.72 -4.29 21.72
N GLU A 54 1.53 -5.00 22.52
CA GLU A 54 2.56 -4.37 23.33
C GLU A 54 3.51 -3.57 22.43
N SER A 55 3.75 -2.31 22.76
CA SER A 55 4.44 -1.37 21.89
C SER A 55 5.46 -0.55 22.68
N LYS A 56 6.69 -0.48 22.15
CA LYS A 56 7.78 0.32 22.74
C LYS A 56 7.98 1.59 21.94
N TRP A 57 8.00 2.71 22.61
CA TRP A 57 8.25 4.02 22.01
C TRP A 57 9.73 4.35 22.06
N THR A 58 10.35 4.54 20.91
CA THR A 58 11.72 5.04 20.79
C THR A 58 11.75 6.26 19.87
N ALA A 59 12.67 7.18 20.10
CA ALA A 59 12.83 8.34 19.22
C ALA A 59 13.18 7.91 17.78
N ARG A 60 14.05 6.89 17.64
CA ARG A 60 14.45 6.33 16.33
C ARG A 60 13.23 5.81 15.56
N ASP A 61 12.44 4.93 16.17
CA ASP A 61 11.28 4.33 15.50
C ASP A 61 10.16 5.34 15.23
N SER A 62 10.03 6.36 16.07
CA SER A 62 9.11 7.48 15.83
C SER A 62 9.53 8.31 14.62
N VAL A 63 10.83 8.62 14.47
CA VAL A 63 11.35 9.33 13.30
C VAL A 63 11.16 8.50 12.03
N ILE A 64 11.47 7.21 12.07
CA ILE A 64 11.25 6.28 10.96
C ILE A 64 9.75 6.26 10.57
N GLY A 65 8.86 6.12 11.56
CA GLY A 65 7.42 6.14 11.33
C GLY A 65 6.95 7.46 10.69
N ALA A 66 7.43 8.60 11.17
CA ALA A 66 7.11 9.91 10.60
C ALA A 66 7.54 10.05 9.13
N LEU A 67 8.80 9.67 8.83
CA LEU A 67 9.33 9.69 7.48
C LEU A 67 8.55 8.73 6.56
N ALA A 68 8.22 7.55 7.04
CA ALA A 68 7.40 6.59 6.31
C ALA A 68 5.99 7.15 6.01
N GLY A 69 5.38 7.88 6.96
CA GLY A 69 4.09 8.54 6.76
C GLY A 69 4.14 9.63 5.69
N ILE A 70 5.16 10.47 5.73
CA ILE A 70 5.40 11.51 4.71
C ILE A 70 5.63 10.88 3.34
N ALA A 71 6.48 9.87 3.25
CA ALA A 71 6.76 9.17 2.00
C ALA A 71 5.50 8.51 1.42
N MET A 72 4.69 7.85 2.26
CA MET A 72 3.44 7.21 1.87
C MET A 72 2.45 8.21 1.26
N ILE A 73 2.22 9.34 1.90
CA ILE A 73 1.28 10.37 1.41
C ILE A 73 1.84 11.06 0.17
N THR A 74 3.15 11.30 0.11
CA THR A 74 3.80 11.84 -1.09
C THR A 74 3.60 10.90 -2.29
N GLY A 75 3.83 9.61 -2.10
CA GLY A 75 3.58 8.59 -3.11
C GLY A 75 2.14 8.61 -3.61
N LEU A 76 1.18 8.71 -2.71
CA LEU A 76 -0.25 8.76 -3.04
C LEU A 76 -0.62 10.03 -3.84
N MET A 77 -0.07 11.18 -3.46
CA MET A 77 -0.31 12.43 -4.20
C MET A 77 0.27 12.38 -5.62
N LEU A 78 1.47 11.81 -5.78
CA LEU A 78 2.10 11.60 -7.08
C LEU A 78 1.29 10.61 -7.94
N LEU A 79 0.80 9.53 -7.33
CA LEU A 79 -0.06 8.54 -8.00
C LEU A 79 -1.34 9.19 -8.55
N TYR A 80 -2.05 9.94 -7.73
CA TYR A 80 -3.27 10.62 -8.15
C TYR A 80 -3.00 11.71 -9.20
N ARG A 81 -1.84 12.37 -9.14
CA ARG A 81 -1.43 13.29 -10.20
C ARG A 81 -1.16 12.53 -11.51
N GLY A 82 -0.52 11.38 -11.42
CA GLY A 82 -0.30 10.47 -12.56
C GLY A 82 -1.61 10.09 -13.25
N TYR A 83 -2.62 9.69 -12.49
CA TYR A 83 -3.95 9.32 -13.01
C TYR A 83 -4.70 10.47 -13.70
N LYS A 84 -4.32 11.72 -13.45
CA LYS A 84 -4.91 12.87 -14.14
C LYS A 84 -4.29 13.18 -15.49
N VAL A 85 -3.06 12.73 -15.71
CA VAL A 85 -2.28 13.13 -16.90
C VAL A 85 -1.98 11.94 -17.83
N ALA A 86 -2.23 10.72 -17.37
CA ALA A 86 -1.99 9.50 -18.14
C ALA A 86 -2.99 8.39 -17.76
N PRO A 87 -3.16 7.38 -18.63
CA PRO A 87 -3.97 6.20 -18.32
C PRO A 87 -3.50 5.48 -17.06
N MET A 88 -4.45 5.03 -16.24
CA MET A 88 -4.14 4.24 -15.04
C MET A 88 -3.31 3.00 -15.36
N GLY A 89 -3.54 2.38 -16.55
CA GLY A 89 -2.79 1.22 -17.02
C GLY A 89 -1.31 1.46 -17.30
N VAL A 90 -0.84 2.71 -17.27
CA VAL A 90 0.58 3.06 -17.32
C VAL A 90 1.11 3.35 -15.91
N VAL A 91 0.42 4.19 -15.16
CA VAL A 91 0.89 4.72 -13.87
C VAL A 91 0.88 3.64 -12.78
N ALA A 92 -0.22 2.89 -12.66
CA ALA A 92 -0.42 1.93 -11.58
C ALA A 92 0.57 0.75 -11.62
N PRO A 93 0.82 0.07 -12.76
CA PRO A 93 1.78 -1.03 -12.82
C PRO A 93 3.19 -0.57 -12.43
N ILE A 94 3.64 0.58 -12.93
CA ILE A 94 4.97 1.11 -12.64
C ILE A 94 5.10 1.40 -11.14
N ALA A 95 4.10 2.06 -10.54
CA ALA A 95 4.10 2.37 -9.12
C ALA A 95 4.10 1.09 -8.25
N SER A 96 3.28 0.09 -8.60
CA SER A 96 3.18 -1.16 -7.85
C SER A 96 4.45 -1.99 -7.90
N VAL A 97 5.10 -2.05 -9.07
CA VAL A 97 6.39 -2.77 -9.22
C VAL A 97 7.47 -2.12 -8.37
N LEU A 98 7.58 -0.79 -8.39
CA LEU A 98 8.62 -0.09 -7.64
C LEU A 98 8.36 -0.09 -6.13
N LEU A 99 7.08 -0.03 -5.71
CA LEU A 99 6.72 -0.23 -4.30
C LEU A 99 7.29 -1.56 -3.76
N ALA A 100 7.25 -2.63 -4.57
CA ALA A 100 7.81 -3.93 -4.19
C ALA A 100 9.33 -4.02 -4.39
N ALA A 101 9.85 -3.43 -5.47
CA ALA A 101 11.26 -3.56 -5.85
C ALA A 101 12.20 -2.79 -4.92
N VAL A 102 11.82 -1.61 -4.41
CA VAL A 102 12.69 -0.80 -3.54
C VAL A 102 13.09 -1.54 -2.27
N PRO A 103 12.17 -2.16 -1.49
CA PRO A 103 12.55 -2.96 -0.33
C PRO A 103 13.38 -4.21 -0.68
N VAL A 104 13.12 -4.84 -1.84
CA VAL A 104 13.93 -5.98 -2.31
C VAL A 104 15.36 -5.54 -2.58
N VAL A 105 15.56 -4.43 -3.28
CA VAL A 105 16.90 -3.87 -3.54
C VAL A 105 17.58 -3.49 -2.24
N TRP A 106 16.86 -2.90 -1.30
CA TRP A 106 17.37 -2.57 0.04
C TRP A 106 17.86 -3.81 0.78
N ASP A 107 17.06 -4.88 0.80
CA ASP A 107 17.44 -6.15 1.43
C ASP A 107 18.74 -6.71 0.81
N VAL A 108 18.84 -6.71 -0.52
CA VAL A 108 20.04 -7.19 -1.25
C VAL A 108 21.27 -6.36 -0.90
N ILE A 109 21.16 -5.03 -0.87
CA ILE A 109 22.27 -4.13 -0.50
C ILE A 109 22.75 -4.39 0.94
N ASN A 110 21.83 -4.72 1.85
CA ASN A 110 22.15 -5.05 3.24
C ASN A 110 22.53 -6.52 3.45
N GLY A 111 22.75 -7.28 2.38
CA GLY A 111 23.24 -8.66 2.43
C GLY A 111 22.20 -9.68 2.86
N VAL A 112 20.92 -9.33 2.87
CA VAL A 112 19.83 -10.28 3.16
C VAL A 112 19.73 -11.27 2.00
N ARG A 113 19.97 -12.54 2.28
CA ARG A 113 19.89 -13.62 1.30
C ARG A 113 18.51 -14.28 1.38
N THR A 114 17.79 -14.26 0.28
CA THR A 114 16.56 -15.00 0.12
C THR A 114 16.82 -16.34 -0.57
N GLY A 115 16.16 -17.40 -0.12
CA GLY A 115 16.25 -18.70 -0.79
C GLY A 115 15.69 -18.65 -2.22
N PRO A 116 16.08 -19.61 -3.10
CA PRO A 116 15.65 -19.59 -4.51
C PRO A 116 14.13 -19.64 -4.67
N THR A 117 13.43 -20.38 -3.81
CA THR A 117 11.96 -20.44 -3.82
C THR A 117 11.31 -19.09 -3.58
N VAL A 118 11.81 -18.33 -2.59
CA VAL A 118 11.34 -16.96 -2.29
C VAL A 118 11.66 -16.02 -3.45
N ALA A 119 12.87 -16.12 -4.04
CA ALA A 119 13.28 -15.30 -5.16
C ALA A 119 12.36 -15.50 -6.39
N VAL A 120 12.03 -16.76 -6.72
CA VAL A 120 11.08 -17.10 -7.79
C VAL A 120 9.68 -16.56 -7.46
N GLY A 121 9.23 -16.72 -6.21
CA GLY A 121 7.95 -16.18 -5.76
C GLY A 121 7.89 -14.64 -5.90
N MET A 122 8.95 -13.93 -5.54
CA MET A 122 9.04 -12.47 -5.69
C MET A 122 8.99 -12.05 -7.17
N ALA A 123 9.78 -12.72 -8.04
CA ALA A 123 9.77 -12.43 -9.48
C ALA A 123 8.38 -12.66 -10.09
N LEU A 124 7.74 -13.78 -9.75
CA LEU A 124 6.39 -14.09 -10.19
C LEU A 124 5.36 -13.07 -9.66
N GLY A 125 5.53 -12.62 -8.41
CA GLY A 125 4.68 -11.58 -7.81
C GLY A 125 4.76 -10.24 -8.55
N VAL A 126 5.95 -9.85 -8.99
CA VAL A 126 6.13 -8.65 -9.83
C VAL A 126 5.43 -8.81 -11.18
N VAL A 127 5.58 -9.96 -11.85
CA VAL A 127 4.87 -10.25 -13.10
C VAL A 127 3.35 -10.23 -12.88
N ALA A 128 2.87 -10.82 -11.80
CA ALA A 128 1.45 -10.83 -11.43
C ALA A 128 0.90 -9.40 -11.24
N LEU A 129 1.64 -8.51 -10.57
CA LEU A 129 1.28 -7.11 -10.41
C LEU A 129 1.13 -6.38 -11.75
N VAL A 130 2.06 -6.58 -12.67
CA VAL A 130 1.97 -6.01 -14.02
C VAL A 130 0.73 -6.50 -14.74
N LEU A 131 0.49 -7.82 -14.76
CA LEU A 131 -0.65 -8.42 -15.45
C LEU A 131 -1.99 -7.96 -14.88
N THR A 132 -2.12 -7.89 -13.56
CA THR A 132 -3.39 -7.48 -12.90
C THR A 132 -3.66 -5.99 -13.04
N SER A 133 -2.62 -5.15 -12.97
CA SER A 133 -2.76 -3.70 -12.98
C SER A 133 -2.83 -3.13 -14.40
N TYR A 134 -2.36 -3.86 -15.41
CA TYR A 134 -2.30 -3.36 -16.79
C TYR A 134 -3.69 -3.25 -17.40
N THR A 135 -4.06 -2.02 -17.76
CA THR A 135 -5.30 -1.72 -18.47
C THR A 135 -4.95 -0.86 -19.70
N PRO A 136 -5.03 -1.42 -20.92
CA PRO A 136 -4.73 -0.68 -22.14
C PRO A 136 -5.82 0.34 -22.45
N GLY A 137 -5.42 1.45 -23.06
CA GLY A 137 -6.30 2.52 -23.51
C GLY A 137 -6.27 3.73 -22.59
N GLY A 138 -6.74 4.84 -23.09
CA GLY A 138 -6.80 6.16 -22.45
C GLY A 138 -5.93 7.20 -23.14
N GLU A 139 -6.35 8.45 -23.04
CA GLU A 139 -5.65 9.61 -23.57
C GLU A 139 -4.66 10.15 -22.53
N GLY A 140 -3.61 10.85 -22.99
CA GLY A 140 -2.68 11.54 -22.11
C GLY A 140 -1.21 11.25 -22.42
N SER A 141 -0.31 11.86 -21.63
CA SER A 141 1.14 11.72 -21.80
C SER A 141 1.66 10.47 -21.10
N ALA A 142 1.93 9.40 -21.85
CA ALA A 142 2.51 8.18 -21.32
C ALA A 142 3.86 8.43 -20.61
N THR A 143 4.70 9.32 -21.13
CA THR A 143 6.01 9.67 -20.55
C THR A 143 5.86 10.33 -19.20
N LEU A 144 4.99 11.35 -19.07
CA LEU A 144 4.74 12.03 -17.81
C LEU A 144 4.07 11.08 -16.81
N GLY A 145 3.15 10.24 -17.30
CA GLY A 145 2.52 9.20 -16.48
C GLY A 145 3.51 8.19 -15.93
N ALA A 146 4.45 7.73 -16.77
CA ALA A 146 5.52 6.82 -16.34
C ALA A 146 6.44 7.48 -15.29
N ALA A 147 6.84 8.73 -15.49
CA ALA A 147 7.66 9.46 -14.52
C ALA A 147 6.96 9.65 -13.17
N LEU A 148 5.66 9.97 -13.17
CA LEU A 148 4.87 10.10 -11.95
C LEU A 148 4.63 8.74 -11.28
N GLY A 149 4.40 7.68 -12.05
CA GLY A 149 4.32 6.30 -11.56
C GLY A 149 5.62 5.84 -10.90
N LEU A 150 6.76 6.13 -11.56
CA LEU A 150 8.10 5.86 -11.02
C LEU A 150 8.32 6.59 -9.69
N SER A 151 8.09 7.89 -9.66
CA SER A 151 8.29 8.71 -8.45
C SER A 151 7.35 8.27 -7.31
N SER A 152 6.10 7.94 -7.63
CA SER A 152 5.13 7.40 -6.68
C SER A 152 5.57 6.06 -6.11
N GLY A 153 5.97 5.13 -6.98
CA GLY A 153 6.41 3.79 -6.56
C GLY A 153 7.67 3.83 -5.70
N ILE A 154 8.63 4.69 -6.03
CA ILE A 154 9.82 4.92 -5.18
C ILE A 154 9.39 5.45 -3.81
N ALA A 155 8.51 6.44 -3.73
CA ALA A 155 8.06 7.00 -2.47
C ALA A 155 7.34 5.94 -1.60
N PHE A 156 6.48 5.12 -2.19
CA PHE A 156 5.85 3.98 -1.50
C PHE A 156 6.86 2.93 -1.06
N GLY A 157 7.82 2.59 -1.93
CA GLY A 157 8.86 1.63 -1.62
C GLY A 157 9.76 2.11 -0.48
N VAL A 158 10.13 3.39 -0.46
CA VAL A 158 10.84 4.01 0.66
C VAL A 158 10.02 3.92 1.96
N ALA A 159 8.71 4.19 1.90
CA ALA A 159 7.85 4.04 3.07
C ALA A 159 7.85 2.60 3.61
N PHE A 160 7.78 1.60 2.72
CA PHE A 160 7.81 0.18 3.11
C PHE A 160 9.18 -0.22 3.67
N THR A 161 10.27 0.22 3.03
CA THR A 161 11.63 -0.01 3.53
C THR A 161 11.80 0.57 4.93
N LEU A 162 11.40 1.83 5.14
CA LEU A 162 11.48 2.47 6.45
C LEU A 162 10.70 1.69 7.52
N MET A 163 9.49 1.22 7.21
CA MET A 163 8.72 0.41 8.15
C MET A 163 9.36 -0.96 8.42
N GLY A 164 10.14 -1.48 7.47
CA GLY A 164 10.97 -2.67 7.65
C GLY A 164 12.16 -2.47 8.60
N GLU A 165 12.68 -1.25 8.69
CA GLU A 165 13.81 -0.86 9.57
C GLU A 165 13.40 -0.57 11.02
N VAL A 166 12.11 -0.60 11.33
CA VAL A 166 11.58 -0.41 12.67
C VAL A 166 12.03 -1.56 13.58
N SER A 167 12.36 -1.24 14.83
CA SER A 167 12.82 -2.22 15.82
C SER A 167 11.81 -3.34 16.06
N LYS A 168 12.28 -4.58 16.19
CA LYS A 168 11.44 -5.79 16.40
C LYS A 168 10.68 -5.71 17.71
N GLY A 169 10.34 -4.90 18.36
CA GLY A 169 9.56 -4.79 19.59
C GLY A 169 8.81 -3.47 19.66
N ALA A 170 8.91 -2.66 18.62
CA ALA A 170 8.25 -1.36 18.58
C ALA A 170 6.71 -1.48 18.51
N GLY A 171 6.20 -2.66 18.09
CA GLY A 171 4.75 -2.90 18.01
C GLY A 171 4.05 -1.91 17.07
N MET A 172 3.01 -1.25 17.58
CA MET A 172 2.19 -0.31 16.82
C MET A 172 2.61 1.16 16.96
N ALA A 173 3.55 1.50 17.86
CA ALA A 173 3.98 2.87 18.06
C ALA A 173 4.41 3.58 16.76
N PRO A 174 5.25 2.98 15.88
CA PRO A 174 5.63 3.60 14.61
C PRO A 174 4.45 3.78 13.65
N VAL A 175 3.46 2.88 13.68
CA VAL A 175 2.24 2.97 12.84
C VAL A 175 1.41 4.18 13.24
N ILE A 176 1.26 4.43 14.54
CA ILE A 176 0.54 5.60 15.04
C ILE A 176 1.23 6.88 14.56
N VAL A 177 2.55 6.96 14.69
CA VAL A 177 3.34 8.10 14.23
C VAL A 177 3.26 8.26 12.71
N GLN A 178 3.35 7.16 11.95
CA GLN A 178 3.21 7.15 10.49
C GLN A 178 1.86 7.75 10.05
N ARG A 179 0.76 7.30 10.67
CA ARG A 179 -0.57 7.81 10.35
C ARG A 179 -0.73 9.27 10.72
N SER A 180 -0.22 9.67 11.88
CA SER A 180 -0.28 11.06 12.36
C SER A 180 0.54 12.00 11.47
N ALA A 181 1.77 11.64 11.10
CA ALA A 181 2.62 12.41 10.19
C ALA A 181 1.99 12.53 8.79
N GLY A 182 1.39 11.44 8.29
CA GLY A 182 0.64 11.46 7.03
C GLY A 182 -0.57 12.40 7.09
N LEU A 183 -1.30 12.41 8.20
CA LEU A 183 -2.42 13.34 8.39
C LEU A 183 -1.94 14.79 8.44
N VAL A 184 -0.87 15.07 9.17
CA VAL A 184 -0.28 16.42 9.23
C VAL A 184 0.07 16.91 7.81
N LEU A 185 0.75 16.10 7.01
CA LEU A 185 1.06 16.47 5.62
C LEU A 185 -0.22 16.76 4.80
N LEU A 186 -1.25 15.91 4.94
CA LEU A 186 -2.53 16.11 4.26
C LEU A 186 -3.25 17.39 4.71
N LEU A 187 -3.12 17.78 5.98
CA LEU A 187 -3.66 19.03 6.49
C LEU A 187 -2.89 20.25 5.97
N VAL A 188 -1.55 20.14 5.88
CA VAL A 188 -0.73 21.20 5.24
C VAL A 188 -1.14 21.40 3.78
N VAL A 189 -1.31 20.31 3.02
CA VAL A 189 -1.81 20.37 1.64
C VAL A 189 -3.22 20.98 1.58
N TRP A 190 -4.07 20.67 2.54
CA TRP A 190 -5.41 21.24 2.63
C TRP A 190 -5.40 22.77 2.84
N LEU A 191 -4.50 23.32 3.63
CA LEU A 191 -4.37 24.78 3.85
C LEU A 191 -4.16 25.54 2.54
N VAL A 192 -3.49 24.91 1.56
CA VAL A 192 -3.23 25.49 0.24
C VAL A 192 -4.41 25.26 -0.71
N ARG A 193 -4.96 24.02 -0.73
CA ARG A 193 -5.98 23.61 -1.72
C ARG A 193 -7.40 24.04 -1.38
N ARG A 194 -7.71 24.16 -0.09
CA ARG A 194 -9.04 24.56 0.42
C ARG A 194 -10.21 23.72 -0.10
N ASP A 195 -9.96 22.47 -0.53
CA ASP A 195 -11.01 21.50 -0.84
C ASP A 195 -11.73 21.03 0.45
N PRO A 196 -12.88 20.34 0.36
CA PRO A 196 -13.60 19.87 1.56
C PRO A 196 -12.69 19.12 2.51
N LEU A 197 -12.71 19.46 3.81
CA LEU A 197 -11.78 18.90 4.81
C LEU A 197 -12.03 17.38 4.98
N ILE A 198 -13.27 16.98 5.10
CA ILE A 198 -13.71 15.60 5.30
C ILE A 198 -14.84 15.29 4.32
N ALA A 199 -14.93 14.05 3.89
CA ALA A 199 -16.02 13.56 3.05
C ALA A 199 -17.36 13.64 3.81
N THR A 200 -18.46 13.79 3.07
CA THR A 200 -19.81 13.86 3.63
C THR A 200 -20.73 12.80 2.99
N GLY A 201 -21.88 12.56 3.59
CA GLY A 201 -22.87 11.63 3.05
C GLY A 201 -22.33 10.20 2.82
N PRO A 202 -22.65 9.56 1.68
CA PRO A 202 -22.13 8.22 1.36
C PRO A 202 -20.61 8.16 1.26
N GLY A 203 -19.95 9.24 0.82
CA GLY A 203 -18.50 9.36 0.74
C GLY A 203 -17.83 9.21 2.11
N LEU A 204 -18.43 9.73 3.18
CA LEU A 204 -17.93 9.60 4.54
C LEU A 204 -17.94 8.12 4.99
N ARG A 205 -19.03 7.39 4.73
CA ARG A 205 -19.14 5.98 5.14
C ARG A 205 -18.06 5.12 4.47
N TYR A 206 -17.89 5.25 3.17
CA TYR A 206 -16.88 4.50 2.43
C TYR A 206 -15.45 4.96 2.77
N GLY A 207 -15.23 6.26 2.97
CA GLY A 207 -13.95 6.78 3.42
C GLY A 207 -13.58 6.32 4.83
N ALA A 208 -14.54 6.24 5.74
CA ALA A 208 -14.33 5.71 7.08
C ALA A 208 -14.01 4.21 7.06
N LEU A 209 -14.76 3.40 6.27
CA LEU A 209 -14.45 1.97 6.08
C LEU A 209 -13.04 1.78 5.51
N ALA A 210 -12.66 2.58 4.51
CA ALA A 210 -11.30 2.56 4.00
C ALA A 210 -10.27 2.89 5.09
N GLY A 211 -10.57 3.83 5.99
CA GLY A 211 -9.71 4.19 7.12
C GLY A 211 -9.52 3.05 8.12
N VAL A 212 -10.60 2.37 8.49
CA VAL A 212 -10.55 1.21 9.40
C VAL A 212 -9.74 0.07 8.78
N LEU A 213 -10.09 -0.32 7.55
CA LEU A 213 -9.38 -1.39 6.84
C LEU A 213 -7.90 -1.03 6.62
N GLY A 214 -7.62 0.22 6.23
CA GLY A 214 -6.26 0.70 6.02
C GLY A 214 -5.42 0.70 7.31
N LEU A 215 -5.99 1.07 8.47
CA LEU A 215 -5.31 0.97 9.75
C LEU A 215 -4.98 -0.48 10.09
N THR A 216 -5.98 -1.35 10.02
CA THR A 216 -5.82 -2.77 10.33
C THR A 216 -4.80 -3.42 9.39
N ALA A 217 -4.84 -3.07 8.11
CA ALA A 217 -3.89 -3.54 7.10
C ALA A 217 -2.45 -3.14 7.43
N ILE A 218 -2.21 -1.85 7.73
CA ILE A 218 -0.87 -1.37 8.06
C ILE A 218 -0.38 -1.96 9.38
N GLY A 219 -1.26 -2.20 10.33
CA GLY A 219 -0.92 -2.93 11.55
C GLY A 219 -0.41 -4.35 11.25
N HIS A 220 -1.11 -5.11 10.41
CA HIS A 220 -0.65 -6.43 9.98
C HIS A 220 0.64 -6.36 9.15
N LEU A 221 0.75 -5.38 8.26
CA LEU A 221 1.98 -5.15 7.50
C LEU A 221 3.17 -4.87 8.43
N GLN A 222 2.99 -4.05 9.46
CA GLN A 222 4.02 -3.80 10.47
C GLN A 222 4.41 -5.08 11.21
N MET A 223 3.42 -5.92 11.58
CA MET A 223 3.71 -7.23 12.18
C MET A 223 4.47 -8.16 11.24
N ALA A 224 4.20 -8.09 9.94
CA ALA A 224 4.94 -8.84 8.93
C ALA A 224 6.41 -8.39 8.85
N PHE A 225 6.66 -7.08 8.76
CA PHE A 225 8.02 -6.51 8.73
C PHE A 225 8.83 -6.82 9.99
N GLN A 226 8.19 -6.85 11.15
CA GLN A 226 8.89 -7.21 12.40
C GLN A 226 9.26 -8.70 12.48
N ARG A 227 8.74 -9.55 11.60
CA ARG A 227 8.92 -11.02 11.61
C ARG A 227 9.60 -11.57 10.37
N GLY A 228 9.77 -10.79 9.32
CA GLY A 228 10.35 -11.23 8.05
C GLY A 228 11.19 -10.15 7.38
N ALA A 229 11.90 -10.53 6.32
CA ALA A 229 12.68 -9.61 5.50
C ALA A 229 11.74 -8.69 4.71
N SER A 230 12.21 -7.46 4.44
CA SER A 230 11.38 -6.41 3.84
C SER A 230 10.96 -6.71 2.40
N GLY A 231 11.84 -7.32 1.61
CA GLY A 231 11.56 -7.68 0.22
C GLY A 231 10.39 -8.65 0.06
N PRO A 232 10.46 -9.87 0.61
CA PRO A 232 9.38 -10.84 0.54
C PRO A 232 8.04 -10.32 1.10
N VAL A 233 8.08 -9.61 2.23
CA VAL A 233 6.90 -9.00 2.85
C VAL A 233 6.28 -7.95 1.92
N SER A 234 7.12 -7.11 1.30
CA SER A 234 6.64 -6.05 0.39
C SER A 234 6.03 -6.63 -0.88
N VAL A 235 6.64 -7.67 -1.48
CA VAL A 235 6.06 -8.33 -2.67
C VAL A 235 4.75 -9.02 -2.33
N ALA A 236 4.67 -9.72 -1.20
CA ALA A 236 3.43 -10.39 -0.78
C ALA A 236 2.31 -9.38 -0.48
N SER A 237 2.62 -8.29 0.23
CA SER A 237 1.63 -7.28 0.59
C SER A 237 1.23 -6.39 -0.58
N SER A 238 2.12 -6.15 -1.57
CA SER A 238 1.80 -5.35 -2.76
C SER A 238 0.73 -5.99 -3.66
N GLN A 239 0.41 -7.27 -3.43
CA GLN A 239 -0.71 -7.95 -4.10
C GLN A 239 -2.09 -7.37 -3.72
N PHE A 240 -2.15 -6.34 -2.85
CA PHE A 240 -3.38 -5.60 -2.58
C PHE A 240 -4.03 -5.05 -3.86
N ALA A 241 -3.23 -4.68 -4.88
CA ALA A 241 -3.74 -4.25 -6.18
C ALA A 241 -4.55 -5.36 -6.87
N THR A 242 -4.07 -6.62 -6.80
CA THR A 242 -4.81 -7.79 -7.30
C THR A 242 -6.12 -7.98 -6.55
N VAL A 243 -6.11 -7.85 -5.22
CA VAL A 243 -7.33 -7.95 -4.40
C VAL A 243 -8.32 -6.86 -4.78
N ALA A 244 -7.87 -5.62 -4.97
CA ALA A 244 -8.75 -4.52 -5.39
C ALA A 244 -9.42 -4.80 -6.75
N VAL A 245 -8.68 -5.37 -7.72
CA VAL A 245 -9.23 -5.80 -9.02
C VAL A 245 -10.27 -6.90 -8.84
N VAL A 246 -10.00 -7.91 -8.04
CA VAL A 246 -10.96 -9.00 -7.77
C VAL A 246 -12.23 -8.44 -7.12
N LEU A 247 -12.12 -7.54 -6.16
CA LEU A 247 -13.29 -6.88 -5.54
C LEU A 247 -14.07 -6.04 -6.54
N ALA A 248 -13.40 -5.32 -7.45
CA ALA A 248 -14.06 -4.56 -8.51
C ALA A 248 -14.86 -5.48 -9.46
N VAL A 249 -14.31 -6.62 -9.83
CA VAL A 249 -15.01 -7.63 -10.64
C VAL A 249 -16.23 -8.19 -9.90
N LEU A 250 -16.08 -8.57 -8.63
CA LEU A 250 -17.15 -9.20 -7.85
C LEU A 250 -18.29 -8.23 -7.53
N PHE A 251 -17.98 -7.00 -7.12
CA PHE A 251 -18.97 -6.05 -6.60
C PHE A 251 -19.43 -5.01 -7.62
N ASN A 252 -18.57 -4.60 -8.56
CA ASN A 252 -18.93 -3.66 -9.63
C ASN A 252 -19.32 -4.38 -10.93
N LYS A 253 -19.22 -5.73 -10.97
CA LYS A 253 -19.47 -6.56 -12.16
C LYS A 253 -18.60 -6.15 -13.36
N GLU A 254 -17.40 -5.66 -13.10
CA GLU A 254 -16.43 -5.31 -14.13
C GLU A 254 -15.95 -6.59 -14.84
N ARG A 255 -15.72 -6.51 -16.14
CA ARG A 255 -15.24 -7.66 -16.90
C ARG A 255 -13.72 -7.76 -16.74
N MET A 256 -13.26 -8.87 -16.15
CA MET A 256 -11.85 -9.19 -16.08
C MET A 256 -11.33 -9.61 -17.45
N ARG A 257 -10.20 -9.03 -17.89
CA ARG A 257 -9.51 -9.47 -19.10
C ARG A 257 -8.70 -10.74 -18.80
N TRP A 258 -8.46 -11.58 -19.82
CA TRP A 258 -7.78 -12.86 -19.63
C TRP A 258 -6.39 -12.75 -18.98
N TRP A 259 -5.61 -11.70 -19.32
CA TRP A 259 -4.31 -11.48 -18.68
C TRP A 259 -4.42 -11.05 -17.22
N GLN A 260 -5.47 -10.33 -16.83
CA GLN A 260 -5.75 -10.02 -15.43
C GLN A 260 -6.09 -11.29 -14.64
N ALA A 261 -6.85 -12.21 -15.23
CA ALA A 261 -7.12 -13.52 -14.63
C ALA A 261 -5.85 -14.34 -14.45
N MET A 262 -4.94 -14.32 -15.44
CA MET A 262 -3.60 -14.93 -15.31
C MET A 262 -2.80 -14.29 -14.19
N GLY A 263 -2.84 -12.95 -14.07
CA GLY A 263 -2.18 -12.21 -12.99
C GLY A 263 -2.72 -12.60 -11.62
N VAL A 264 -4.04 -12.75 -11.46
CA VAL A 264 -4.66 -13.23 -10.21
C VAL A 264 -4.18 -14.64 -9.86
N ALA A 265 -4.13 -15.55 -10.83
CA ALA A 265 -3.63 -16.92 -10.63
C ALA A 265 -2.13 -16.89 -10.26
N ALA A 266 -1.32 -16.09 -10.97
CA ALA A 266 0.10 -15.92 -10.68
C ALA A 266 0.34 -15.35 -9.28
N THR A 267 -0.52 -14.44 -8.80
CA THR A 267 -0.47 -13.93 -7.42
C THR A 267 -0.59 -15.04 -6.39
N ALA A 268 -1.54 -15.95 -6.55
CA ALA A 268 -1.74 -17.05 -5.61
C ALA A 268 -0.49 -17.95 -5.54
N VAL A 269 0.10 -18.27 -6.70
CA VAL A 269 1.34 -19.07 -6.79
C VAL A 269 2.53 -18.30 -6.17
N ALA A 270 2.68 -17.02 -6.48
CA ALA A 270 3.76 -16.19 -5.94
C ALA A 270 3.74 -16.12 -4.40
N VAL A 271 2.57 -15.87 -3.83
CA VAL A 271 2.38 -15.82 -2.37
C VAL A 271 2.66 -17.18 -1.74
N ALA A 272 2.20 -18.28 -2.36
CA ALA A 272 2.48 -19.63 -1.87
C ALA A 272 3.99 -19.94 -1.87
N LEU A 273 4.72 -19.59 -2.93
CA LEU A 273 6.18 -19.77 -3.01
C LEU A 273 6.92 -18.95 -1.94
N ILE A 274 6.52 -17.69 -1.71
CA ILE A 274 7.09 -16.85 -0.66
C ILE A 274 6.82 -17.49 0.72
N ALA A 275 5.60 -17.95 0.96
CA ALA A 275 5.23 -18.54 2.25
C ALA A 275 5.94 -19.87 2.54
N LEU A 276 6.16 -20.71 1.51
CA LEU A 276 6.84 -21.99 1.66
C LEU A 276 8.35 -21.87 1.81
N GLY A 277 8.93 -20.79 1.29
CA GLY A 277 10.38 -20.56 1.34
C GLY A 277 10.85 -19.66 2.49
N SER A 278 9.92 -19.11 3.32
CA SER A 278 10.21 -18.16 4.41
C SER A 278 10.41 -18.78 5.78
#